data_326156bd90fac4bb3b5ca7e38016f4ad
#
_entry.id   326156bd90fac4bb3b5ca7e38016f4ad
#
_cell.length_a   1.000
_cell.length_b   1.000
_cell.length_c   1.000
_cell.angle_alpha   90.00
_cell.angle_beta   90.00
_cell.angle_gamma   90.00
#
_symmetry.space_group_name_H-M   'P 1'
#
loop_
_entity.id
_entity.type
_entity.pdbx_description
1 polymer ?
#
loop_
_entity_poly.entity_id
_entity_poly.type
_entity_poly.pdbx_seq_one_letter_code
_entity_poly.pdbx_strand_id
1 'polypeptide(L)'
;QEALRLLTVTGGSFFNANSAHPFATPTAFICLVQIVMMLLMASSLVFAYGRMTGNVREGFSILFGMALVFTAAFLLIAWSEGRANPLITAQGVSPGFGNMEGKEVRLGTMLTSLFSATSAASSAGSAAGSYDSMLPLGGGVVLWLIELGDVVFGGARSGLYTMLGLAIVAVFVLGMLIGRTPRYIGKKIDAYDMKMVCVALLVPAICTLIGTAVACVTEAGTNAVTSSGPHGFTEILFAFSSVSNNNGAAFGGLAANSPFYNTALGICMWVSRLFTMTALLAVAGNMASKPRVTHSAQGISTDGPVFSLIFILVAVVISIITYLPALSLGPVVEGIRLFWGGA
;
A
#
# COMPACT_ATOMS: atom_id res chain seq x y z
N GLN A 1 -18.41 -14.20 -7.95
CA GLN A 1 -17.07 -13.77 -8.38
C GLN A 1 -16.56 -12.65 -7.48
N GLU A 2 -17.28 -11.53 -7.35
CA GLU A 2 -16.88 -10.35 -6.59
C GLU A 2 -16.55 -10.68 -5.12
N ALA A 3 -17.43 -11.41 -4.44
CA ALA A 3 -17.23 -11.82 -3.06
C ALA A 3 -15.94 -12.68 -2.88
N LEU A 4 -15.71 -13.65 -3.77
CA LEU A 4 -14.49 -14.47 -3.72
C LEU A 4 -13.24 -13.61 -3.92
N ARG A 5 -13.25 -12.74 -4.93
CA ARG A 5 -12.15 -11.87 -5.28
C ARG A 5 -11.74 -10.93 -4.14
N LEU A 6 -12.72 -10.32 -3.48
CA LEU A 6 -12.48 -9.35 -2.42
C LEU A 6 -12.13 -10.02 -1.08
N LEU A 7 -12.77 -11.14 -0.75
CA LEU A 7 -12.44 -11.89 0.47
C LEU A 7 -11.04 -12.52 0.40
N THR A 8 -10.65 -13.04 -0.76
CA THR A 8 -9.30 -13.58 -0.96
C THR A 8 -8.25 -12.51 -1.28
N VAL A 9 -8.66 -11.26 -1.39
CA VAL A 9 -7.79 -10.11 -1.70
C VAL A 9 -6.96 -10.38 -2.96
N THR A 10 -7.60 -10.92 -4.00
CA THR A 10 -6.90 -11.28 -5.25
C THR A 10 -7.00 -10.20 -6.32
N GLY A 11 -7.87 -9.22 -6.16
CA GLY A 11 -8.14 -8.22 -7.19
C GLY A 11 -8.65 -8.85 -8.49
N GLY A 12 -8.49 -8.16 -9.58
CA GLY A 12 -8.86 -8.66 -10.89
C GLY A 12 -10.37 -8.77 -11.13
N SER A 13 -10.83 -8.34 -12.27
CA SER A 13 -12.23 -8.45 -12.69
C SER A 13 -12.24 -8.74 -14.19
N PHE A 14 -13.28 -9.41 -14.67
CA PHE A 14 -13.51 -9.51 -16.11
C PHE A 14 -14.30 -8.31 -16.65
N PHE A 15 -14.75 -7.42 -15.80
CA PHE A 15 -15.28 -6.12 -16.22
C PHE A 15 -14.12 -5.13 -16.38
N ASN A 16 -14.08 -4.41 -17.49
CA ASN A 16 -13.04 -3.42 -17.74
C ASN A 16 -13.04 -2.26 -16.70
N ALA A 17 -14.22 -1.93 -16.16
CA ALA A 17 -14.39 -0.93 -15.11
C ALA A 17 -14.12 -1.48 -13.68
N ASN A 18 -13.62 -2.69 -13.54
CA ASN A 18 -13.35 -3.36 -12.26
C ASN A 18 -14.59 -3.34 -11.32
N SER A 19 -14.43 -3.01 -10.03
CA SER A 19 -15.56 -2.91 -9.08
C SER A 19 -16.46 -1.67 -9.31
N ALA A 20 -16.05 -0.72 -10.14
CA ALA A 20 -16.92 0.38 -10.56
C ALA A 20 -18.09 -0.09 -11.44
N HIS A 21 -18.00 -1.27 -12.07
CA HIS A 21 -19.05 -1.80 -12.91
C HIS A 21 -20.35 -2.04 -12.12
N PRO A 22 -21.54 -1.62 -12.64
CA PRO A 22 -22.81 -1.73 -11.92
C PRO A 22 -23.16 -3.15 -11.47
N PHE A 23 -22.77 -4.19 -12.21
CA PHE A 23 -23.00 -5.58 -11.80
C PHE A 23 -22.07 -6.04 -10.68
N ALA A 24 -20.90 -5.42 -10.53
CA ALA A 24 -19.97 -5.70 -9.44
C ALA A 24 -20.39 -4.99 -8.15
N THR A 25 -20.71 -3.70 -8.25
CA THR A 25 -21.08 -2.85 -7.10
C THR A 25 -22.37 -2.05 -7.43
N PRO A 26 -23.54 -2.66 -7.36
CA PRO A 26 -24.79 -2.01 -7.77
C PRO A 26 -25.22 -0.87 -6.83
N THR A 27 -24.91 -0.95 -5.54
CA THR A 27 -25.37 0.00 -4.53
C THR A 27 -24.26 0.39 -3.56
N ALA A 28 -24.44 1.53 -2.87
CA ALA A 28 -23.56 1.98 -1.79
C ALA A 28 -23.46 0.94 -0.66
N PHE A 29 -24.56 0.25 -0.33
CA PHE A 29 -24.57 -0.80 0.68
C PHE A 29 -23.65 -1.98 0.30
N ILE A 30 -23.73 -2.44 -0.94
CA ILE A 30 -22.85 -3.51 -1.43
C ILE A 30 -21.40 -3.06 -1.43
N CYS A 31 -21.11 -1.80 -1.76
CA CYS A 31 -19.77 -1.24 -1.64
C CYS A 31 -19.22 -1.32 -0.19
N LEU A 32 -20.04 -0.97 0.81
CA LEU A 32 -19.64 -1.10 2.21
C LEU A 32 -19.38 -2.55 2.61
N VAL A 33 -20.21 -3.49 2.16
CA VAL A 33 -20.00 -4.93 2.40
C VAL A 33 -18.66 -5.37 1.79
N GLN A 34 -18.35 -4.93 0.58
CA GLN A 34 -17.08 -5.22 -0.10
C GLN A 34 -15.87 -4.69 0.69
N ILE A 35 -15.95 -3.46 1.20
CA ILE A 35 -14.92 -2.85 2.04
C ILE A 35 -14.69 -3.69 3.31
N VAL A 36 -15.78 -4.08 4.00
CA VAL A 36 -15.70 -4.94 5.18
C VAL A 36 -15.05 -6.28 4.85
N MET A 37 -15.39 -6.90 3.72
CA MET A 37 -14.80 -8.18 3.30
C MET A 37 -13.28 -8.08 3.08
N MET A 38 -12.79 -7.01 2.47
CA MET A 38 -11.36 -6.77 2.28
C MET A 38 -10.62 -6.59 3.61
N LEU A 39 -11.18 -5.82 4.54
CA LEU A 39 -10.56 -5.54 5.85
C LEU A 39 -10.67 -6.72 6.82
N LEU A 40 -11.70 -7.56 6.69
CA LEU A 40 -11.98 -8.68 7.59
C LEU A 40 -10.82 -9.70 7.60
N MET A 41 -10.33 -10.06 6.42
CA MET A 41 -9.26 -11.05 6.30
C MET A 41 -7.98 -10.57 6.98
N ALA A 42 -7.56 -9.35 6.69
CA ALA A 42 -6.36 -8.75 7.28
C ALA A 42 -6.47 -8.63 8.81
N SER A 43 -7.60 -8.12 9.30
CA SER A 43 -7.85 -7.98 10.74
C SER A 43 -7.86 -9.32 11.46
N SER A 44 -8.48 -10.34 10.86
CA SER A 44 -8.55 -11.69 11.43
C SER A 44 -7.17 -12.35 11.56
N LEU A 45 -6.27 -12.13 10.58
CA LEU A 45 -4.91 -12.64 10.62
C LEU A 45 -4.09 -12.01 11.75
N VAL A 46 -4.21 -10.70 11.96
CA VAL A 46 -3.52 -10.00 13.05
C VAL A 46 -4.03 -10.48 14.41
N PHE A 47 -5.34 -10.71 14.52
CA PHE A 47 -5.93 -11.26 15.73
C PHE A 47 -5.48 -12.71 16.01
N ALA A 48 -5.45 -13.54 14.96
CA ALA A 48 -4.93 -14.92 15.04
C ALA A 48 -3.45 -14.93 15.46
N TYR A 49 -2.63 -14.03 14.92
CA TYR A 49 -1.24 -13.86 15.33
C TYR A 49 -1.11 -13.56 16.83
N GLY A 50 -1.89 -12.61 17.38
CA GLY A 50 -1.88 -12.29 18.79
C GLY A 50 -2.24 -13.50 19.68
N ARG A 51 -3.18 -14.34 19.23
CA ARG A 51 -3.51 -15.60 19.91
C ARG A 51 -2.42 -16.65 19.82
N MET A 52 -1.83 -16.84 18.66
CA MET A 52 -0.76 -17.84 18.43
C MET A 52 0.51 -17.50 19.19
N THR A 53 0.86 -16.23 19.34
CA THR A 53 2.01 -15.77 20.13
C THR A 53 1.78 -15.81 21.63
N GLY A 54 0.51 -15.97 22.06
CA GLY A 54 0.11 -15.95 23.46
C GLY A 54 0.03 -14.53 24.05
N ASN A 55 0.11 -13.49 23.20
CA ASN A 55 -0.01 -12.08 23.61
C ASN A 55 -1.03 -11.35 22.74
N VAL A 56 -2.29 -11.43 23.13
CA VAL A 56 -3.39 -10.78 22.40
C VAL A 56 -3.24 -9.25 22.36
N ARG A 57 -2.60 -8.65 23.40
CA ARG A 57 -2.37 -7.21 23.46
C ARG A 57 -1.42 -6.75 22.36
N GLU A 58 -0.42 -7.55 22.02
CA GLU A 58 0.49 -7.28 20.90
C GLU A 58 -0.26 -7.24 19.56
N GLY A 59 -1.16 -8.22 19.34
CA GLY A 59 -2.03 -8.20 18.16
C GLY A 59 -2.89 -6.93 18.08
N PHE A 60 -3.52 -6.52 19.19
CA PHE A 60 -4.28 -5.27 19.24
C PHE A 60 -3.42 -4.02 19.02
N SER A 61 -2.20 -4.01 19.55
CA SER A 61 -1.25 -2.91 19.36
C SER A 61 -0.91 -2.71 17.87
N ILE A 62 -0.68 -3.82 17.16
CA ILE A 62 -0.42 -3.80 15.72
C ILE A 62 -1.67 -3.35 14.95
N LEU A 63 -2.84 -3.93 15.26
CA LEU A 63 -4.11 -3.57 14.62
C LEU A 63 -4.45 -2.09 14.80
N PHE A 64 -4.20 -1.55 16.00
CA PHE A 64 -4.39 -0.13 16.29
C PHE A 64 -3.50 0.75 15.40
N GLY A 65 -2.22 0.36 15.26
CA GLY A 65 -1.29 1.05 14.36
C GLY A 65 -1.77 1.06 12.91
N MET A 66 -2.19 -0.10 12.40
CA MET A 66 -2.75 -0.22 11.05
C MET A 66 -3.99 0.65 10.86
N ALA A 67 -4.92 0.62 11.83
CA ALA A 67 -6.15 1.41 11.78
C ALA A 67 -5.87 2.92 11.78
N LEU A 68 -4.86 3.37 12.50
CA LEU A 68 -4.47 4.79 12.56
C LEU A 68 -3.94 5.28 11.21
N VAL A 69 -3.01 4.55 10.58
CA VAL A 69 -2.48 4.90 9.25
C VAL A 69 -3.58 4.84 8.20
N PHE A 70 -4.39 3.80 8.20
CA PHE A 70 -5.53 3.66 7.29
C PHE A 70 -6.50 4.84 7.40
N THR A 71 -6.89 5.19 8.62
CA THR A 71 -7.84 6.30 8.86
C THR A 71 -7.26 7.63 8.40
N ALA A 72 -5.98 7.89 8.71
CA ALA A 72 -5.31 9.09 8.25
C ALA A 72 -5.25 9.18 6.72
N ALA A 73 -4.87 8.10 6.05
CA ALA A 73 -4.82 8.03 4.59
C ALA A 73 -6.21 8.20 3.96
N PHE A 74 -7.23 7.50 4.48
CA PHE A 74 -8.62 7.68 4.04
C PHE A 74 -9.08 9.13 4.16
N LEU A 75 -8.85 9.78 5.30
CA LEU A 75 -9.24 11.17 5.52
C LEU A 75 -8.53 12.12 4.56
N LEU A 76 -7.26 11.88 4.26
CA LEU A 76 -6.50 12.67 3.28
C LEU A 76 -7.06 12.50 1.87
N ILE A 77 -7.37 11.27 1.45
CA ILE A 77 -7.97 11.01 0.14
C ILE A 77 -9.36 11.67 0.06
N ALA A 78 -10.21 11.46 1.07
CA ALA A 78 -11.55 12.03 1.10
C ALA A 78 -11.54 13.56 1.10
N TRP A 79 -10.61 14.16 1.83
CA TRP A 79 -10.42 15.61 1.84
C TRP A 79 -9.93 16.15 0.48
N SER A 80 -9.02 15.43 -0.17
CA SER A 80 -8.55 15.77 -1.51
C SER A 80 -9.71 15.72 -2.50
N GLU A 81 -10.39 14.57 -2.59
CA GLU A 81 -11.46 14.33 -3.58
C GLU A 81 -12.74 15.12 -3.29
N GLY A 82 -12.92 15.58 -2.06
CA GLY A 82 -14.00 16.53 -1.71
C GLY A 82 -13.80 17.93 -2.28
N ARG A 83 -12.61 18.24 -2.81
CA ARG A 83 -12.33 19.53 -3.46
C ARG A 83 -12.72 19.51 -4.94
N ALA A 84 -12.99 20.70 -5.47
CA ALA A 84 -13.18 20.87 -6.90
C ALA A 84 -11.88 20.67 -7.65
N ASN A 85 -11.93 20.01 -8.80
CA ASN A 85 -10.81 19.97 -9.72
C ASN A 85 -10.73 21.33 -10.47
N PRO A 86 -9.64 22.11 -10.32
CA PRO A 86 -9.53 23.42 -10.95
C PRO A 86 -9.66 23.39 -12.48
N LEU A 87 -9.16 22.33 -13.12
CA LEU A 87 -9.22 22.19 -14.58
C LEU A 87 -10.66 22.04 -15.08
N ILE A 88 -11.47 21.24 -14.35
CA ILE A 88 -12.88 21.01 -14.68
C ILE A 88 -13.72 22.26 -14.38
N THR A 89 -13.43 22.92 -13.26
CA THR A 89 -14.10 24.15 -12.85
C THR A 89 -13.85 25.28 -13.86
N ALA A 90 -12.63 25.38 -14.39
CA ALA A 90 -12.28 26.34 -15.43
C ALA A 90 -13.07 26.16 -16.73
N GLN A 91 -13.59 24.95 -16.97
CA GLN A 91 -14.48 24.65 -18.11
C GLN A 91 -15.95 24.92 -17.82
N GLY A 92 -16.27 25.52 -16.67
CA GLY A 92 -17.64 25.91 -16.31
C GLY A 92 -18.47 24.82 -15.63
N VAL A 93 -17.87 23.69 -15.24
CA VAL A 93 -18.57 22.63 -14.52
C VAL A 93 -18.68 23.00 -13.03
N SER A 94 -19.90 22.92 -12.48
CA SER A 94 -20.14 23.24 -11.07
C SER A 94 -19.46 22.23 -10.13
N PRO A 95 -18.73 22.70 -9.10
CA PRO A 95 -17.99 21.83 -8.16
C PRO A 95 -18.85 21.21 -7.06
N GLY A 96 -20.19 21.20 -7.18
CA GLY A 96 -21.12 20.91 -6.08
C GLY A 96 -20.93 19.58 -5.34
N PHE A 97 -20.24 18.59 -5.93
CA PHE A 97 -20.01 17.27 -5.32
C PHE A 97 -18.52 16.90 -5.21
N GLY A 98 -17.62 17.87 -5.28
CA GLY A 98 -16.17 17.63 -5.30
C GLY A 98 -15.69 17.10 -6.65
N ASN A 99 -14.56 16.38 -6.66
CA ASN A 99 -13.99 15.78 -7.87
C ASN A 99 -14.74 14.48 -8.23
N MET A 100 -15.72 14.59 -9.10
CA MET A 100 -16.50 13.45 -9.59
C MET A 100 -15.94 12.78 -10.82
N GLU A 101 -14.85 13.32 -11.39
CA GLU A 101 -14.20 12.71 -12.53
C GLU A 101 -13.78 11.26 -12.25
N GLY A 102 -14.06 10.36 -13.18
CA GLY A 102 -13.72 8.94 -13.04
C GLY A 102 -14.42 8.20 -11.90
N LYS A 103 -15.43 8.79 -11.27
CA LYS A 103 -16.19 8.22 -10.16
C LYS A 103 -17.66 8.02 -10.53
N GLU A 104 -18.25 6.98 -9.94
CA GLU A 104 -19.66 6.64 -10.16
C GLU A 104 -20.56 7.49 -9.26
N VAL A 105 -21.59 8.13 -9.85
CA VAL A 105 -22.53 9.00 -9.13
C VAL A 105 -23.21 8.26 -7.96
N ARG A 106 -23.54 6.97 -8.14
CA ARG A 106 -24.18 6.15 -7.11
C ARG A 106 -23.31 5.91 -5.87
N LEU A 107 -21.99 6.04 -6.00
CA LEU A 107 -21.03 5.87 -4.89
C LEU A 107 -20.58 7.22 -4.32
N GLY A 108 -20.45 8.22 -5.17
CA GLY A 108 -19.93 9.54 -4.79
C GLY A 108 -18.45 9.55 -4.46
N THR A 109 -17.93 10.72 -4.07
CA THR A 109 -16.52 10.91 -3.76
C THR A 109 -16.11 10.19 -2.48
N MET A 110 -16.94 10.23 -1.44
CA MET A 110 -16.60 9.70 -0.11
C MET A 110 -16.44 8.18 -0.11
N LEU A 111 -17.40 7.47 -0.70
CA LEU A 111 -17.39 6.00 -0.70
C LEU A 111 -16.32 5.47 -1.66
N THR A 112 -16.11 6.15 -2.80
CA THR A 112 -15.00 5.83 -3.71
C THR A 112 -13.64 6.04 -3.04
N SER A 113 -13.46 7.11 -2.26
CA SER A 113 -12.24 7.35 -1.48
C SER A 113 -12.00 6.26 -0.43
N LEU A 114 -13.04 5.85 0.29
CA LEU A 114 -12.94 4.77 1.28
C LEU A 114 -12.60 3.43 0.62
N PHE A 115 -13.21 3.12 -0.52
CA PHE A 115 -12.92 1.91 -1.29
C PHE A 115 -11.48 1.92 -1.81
N SER A 116 -11.02 3.05 -2.34
CA SER A 116 -9.66 3.22 -2.85
C SER A 116 -8.61 3.07 -1.75
N ALA A 117 -8.83 3.71 -0.59
CA ALA A 117 -7.97 3.55 0.58
C ALA A 117 -7.91 2.07 1.03
N THR A 118 -9.07 1.40 1.08
CA THR A 118 -9.16 -0.01 1.48
C THR A 118 -8.45 -0.92 0.50
N SER A 119 -8.67 -0.74 -0.80
CA SER A 119 -8.07 -1.56 -1.84
C SER A 119 -6.56 -1.37 -1.92
N ALA A 120 -6.08 -0.12 -1.77
CA ALA A 120 -4.65 0.17 -1.73
C ALA A 120 -3.99 -0.45 -0.49
N ALA A 121 -4.60 -0.28 0.69
CA ALA A 121 -4.08 -0.78 1.96
C ALA A 121 -4.11 -2.31 2.06
N SER A 122 -5.17 -2.96 1.56
CA SER A 122 -5.34 -4.42 1.66
C SER A 122 -4.70 -5.20 0.52
N SER A 123 -4.05 -4.53 -0.42
CA SER A 123 -3.53 -5.15 -1.66
C SER A 123 -4.58 -5.93 -2.46
N ALA A 124 -5.83 -5.46 -2.43
CA ALA A 124 -6.91 -6.10 -3.15
C ALA A 124 -6.86 -5.87 -4.67
N GLY A 125 -6.19 -4.81 -5.12
CA GLY A 125 -6.10 -4.47 -6.54
C GLY A 125 -7.43 -4.10 -7.20
N SER A 126 -8.46 -3.86 -6.41
CA SER A 126 -9.80 -3.50 -6.89
C SER A 126 -9.95 -2.00 -6.98
N ALA A 127 -10.75 -1.51 -7.94
CA ALA A 127 -11.03 -0.09 -8.09
C ALA A 127 -12.53 0.15 -8.24
N ALA A 128 -13.07 1.09 -7.48
CA ALA A 128 -14.45 1.56 -7.58
C ALA A 128 -14.55 2.90 -8.35
N GLY A 129 -13.45 3.40 -8.83
CA GLY A 129 -13.30 4.60 -9.66
C GLY A 129 -11.92 4.61 -10.30
N SER A 130 -11.68 5.54 -11.22
CA SER A 130 -10.37 5.70 -11.87
C SER A 130 -9.38 6.39 -10.94
N TYR A 131 -8.22 5.78 -10.73
CA TYR A 131 -7.13 6.43 -10.00
C TYR A 131 -6.49 7.55 -10.80
N ASP A 132 -6.45 7.43 -12.11
CA ASP A 132 -5.97 8.42 -13.06
C ASP A 132 -6.68 9.77 -12.93
N SER A 133 -7.98 9.73 -12.64
CA SER A 133 -8.83 10.92 -12.50
C SER A 133 -8.86 11.49 -11.07
N MET A 134 -8.04 10.96 -10.15
CA MET A 134 -7.93 11.51 -8.80
C MET A 134 -7.12 12.79 -8.80
N LEU A 135 -7.43 13.70 -7.87
CA LEU A 135 -6.56 14.84 -7.61
C LEU A 135 -5.17 14.37 -7.17
N PRO A 136 -4.10 15.12 -7.49
CA PRO A 136 -2.72 14.67 -7.26
C PRO A 136 -2.43 14.21 -5.83
N LEU A 137 -3.01 14.87 -4.83
CA LEU A 137 -2.85 14.46 -3.43
C LEU A 137 -3.59 13.14 -3.16
N GLY A 138 -4.83 12.99 -3.63
CA GLY A 138 -5.62 11.76 -3.45
C GLY A 138 -4.95 10.56 -4.11
N GLY A 139 -4.56 10.69 -5.38
CA GLY A 139 -3.82 9.68 -6.13
C GLY A 139 -2.45 9.36 -5.51
N GLY A 140 -1.73 10.40 -5.05
CA GLY A 140 -0.45 10.27 -4.37
C GLY A 140 -0.53 9.50 -3.05
N VAL A 141 -1.58 9.71 -2.25
CA VAL A 141 -1.81 8.95 -1.00
C VAL A 141 -2.17 7.50 -1.31
N VAL A 142 -2.96 7.23 -2.36
CA VAL A 142 -3.24 5.85 -2.82
C VAL A 142 -1.95 5.15 -3.23
N LEU A 143 -1.12 5.82 -4.04
CA LEU A 143 0.18 5.30 -4.46
C LEU A 143 1.09 5.03 -3.27
N TRP A 144 1.18 5.96 -2.32
CA TRP A 144 1.96 5.79 -1.09
C TRP A 144 1.48 4.61 -0.25
N LEU A 145 0.16 4.38 -0.13
CA LEU A 145 -0.36 3.19 0.55
C LEU A 145 0.08 1.89 -0.13
N ILE A 146 0.13 1.86 -1.47
CA ILE A 146 0.63 0.71 -2.22
C ILE A 146 2.13 0.52 -1.96
N GLU A 147 2.91 1.61 -1.94
CA GLU A 147 4.36 1.62 -1.71
C GLU A 147 4.76 1.26 -0.26
N LEU A 148 3.85 1.46 0.70
CA LEU A 148 4.02 0.91 2.06
C LEU A 148 4.10 -0.63 2.07
N GLY A 149 3.69 -1.28 1.00
CA GLY A 149 3.91 -2.71 0.79
C GLY A 149 3.15 -3.59 1.78
N ASP A 150 1.83 -3.60 1.72
CA ASP A 150 0.96 -4.50 2.50
C ASP A 150 1.05 -4.34 4.03
N VAL A 151 1.65 -3.28 4.54
CA VAL A 151 1.84 -3.08 5.99
C VAL A 151 0.52 -2.73 6.67
N VAL A 152 -0.34 -1.98 5.97
CA VAL A 152 -1.60 -1.48 6.51
C VAL A 152 -2.74 -2.36 6.00
N PHE A 153 -3.29 -3.22 6.86
CA PHE A 153 -4.35 -4.16 6.50
C PHE A 153 -4.02 -5.07 5.30
N GLY A 154 -2.73 -5.37 5.09
CA GLY A 154 -2.31 -6.23 4.00
C GLY A 154 -3.02 -7.58 4.03
N GLY A 155 -3.41 -8.06 2.84
CA GLY A 155 -4.23 -9.25 2.68
C GLY A 155 -3.53 -10.56 3.05
N ALA A 156 -4.25 -11.67 2.86
CA ALA A 156 -3.81 -13.02 3.21
C ALA A 156 -2.51 -13.49 2.52
N ARG A 157 -2.03 -12.74 1.53
CA ARG A 157 -0.87 -13.15 0.72
C ARG A 157 0.47 -12.70 1.25
N SER A 158 0.55 -11.51 1.84
CA SER A 158 1.82 -10.89 2.23
C SER A 158 1.74 -9.94 3.43
N GLY A 159 0.56 -9.41 3.74
CA GLY A 159 0.40 -8.30 4.66
C GLY A 159 0.92 -8.55 6.06
N LEU A 160 0.56 -9.65 6.68
CA LEU A 160 1.05 -10.00 8.01
C LEU A 160 2.58 -10.19 8.02
N TYR A 161 3.15 -10.76 6.96
CA TYR A 161 4.59 -11.05 6.92
C TYR A 161 5.43 -9.78 6.81
N THR A 162 5.08 -8.88 5.91
CA THR A 162 5.78 -7.61 5.70
C THR A 162 5.68 -6.74 6.95
N MET A 163 4.51 -6.71 7.57
CA MET A 163 4.29 -6.02 8.83
C MET A 163 5.14 -6.59 9.96
N LEU A 164 5.25 -7.92 10.10
CA LEU A 164 6.13 -8.55 11.09
C LEU A 164 7.60 -8.22 10.80
N GLY A 165 8.00 -8.16 9.54
CA GLY A 165 9.34 -7.69 9.14
C GLY A 165 9.61 -6.28 9.65
N LEU A 166 8.69 -5.34 9.43
CA LEU A 166 8.79 -3.97 9.95
C LEU A 166 8.74 -3.91 11.48
N ALA A 167 7.96 -4.75 12.14
CA ALA A 167 7.97 -4.84 13.60
C ALA A 167 9.34 -5.28 14.13
N ILE A 168 10.00 -6.23 13.46
CA ILE A 168 11.38 -6.64 13.78
C ILE A 168 12.34 -5.45 13.61
N VAL A 169 12.23 -4.68 12.51
CA VAL A 169 13.04 -3.47 12.31
C VAL A 169 12.78 -2.45 13.41
N ALA A 170 11.53 -2.18 13.75
CA ALA A 170 11.17 -1.23 14.80
C ALA A 170 11.76 -1.62 16.17
N VAL A 171 11.65 -2.90 16.54
CA VAL A 171 12.24 -3.42 17.77
C VAL A 171 13.77 -3.36 17.73
N PHE A 172 14.36 -3.63 16.58
CA PHE A 172 15.81 -3.55 16.39
C PHE A 172 16.33 -2.12 16.56
N VAL A 173 15.71 -1.16 15.86
CA VAL A 173 16.07 0.26 15.96
C VAL A 173 15.90 0.78 17.39
N LEU A 174 14.78 0.48 18.02
CA LEU A 174 14.55 0.85 19.42
C LEU A 174 15.58 0.23 20.36
N GLY A 175 15.89 -1.06 20.18
CA GLY A 175 16.87 -1.76 20.99
C GLY A 175 18.24 -1.08 20.89
N MET A 176 18.65 -0.72 19.70
CA MET A 176 19.92 -0.01 19.45
C MET A 176 19.93 1.39 20.06
N LEU A 177 18.84 2.15 19.93
CA LEU A 177 18.72 3.50 20.50
C LEU A 177 18.78 3.51 22.03
N ILE A 178 18.19 2.51 22.69
CA ILE A 178 18.13 2.41 24.15
C ILE A 178 19.36 1.67 24.71
N GLY A 179 20.19 1.07 23.86
CA GLY A 179 21.33 0.26 24.30
C GLY A 179 20.94 -1.10 24.88
N ARG A 180 19.78 -1.65 24.47
CA ARG A 180 19.29 -2.96 24.90
C ARG A 180 19.37 -3.97 23.77
N THR A 181 19.59 -5.25 24.11
CA THR A 181 19.57 -6.33 23.12
C THR A 181 18.17 -6.43 22.50
N PRO A 182 18.01 -6.23 21.18
CA PRO A 182 16.72 -6.30 20.53
C PRO A 182 16.16 -7.73 20.57
N ARG A 183 14.94 -7.86 21.06
CA ARG A 183 14.22 -9.15 21.14
C ARG A 183 12.80 -9.00 20.69
N TYR A 184 12.34 -9.91 19.85
CA TYR A 184 10.97 -9.96 19.39
C TYR A 184 10.35 -11.31 19.75
N ILE A 185 9.17 -11.31 20.36
CA ILE A 185 8.48 -12.51 20.89
C ILE A 185 9.39 -13.34 21.83
N GLY A 186 10.22 -12.67 22.64
CA GLY A 186 11.17 -13.31 23.55
C GLY A 186 12.39 -13.93 22.88
N LYS A 187 12.62 -13.73 21.58
CA LYS A 187 13.75 -14.25 20.83
C LYS A 187 14.68 -13.12 20.38
N LYS A 188 15.98 -13.35 20.44
CA LYS A 188 16.99 -12.37 20.05
C LYS A 188 16.98 -12.18 18.52
N ILE A 189 17.02 -10.92 18.08
CA ILE A 189 17.18 -10.56 16.67
C ILE A 189 18.68 -10.53 16.37
N ASP A 190 19.11 -11.34 15.41
CA ASP A 190 20.51 -11.44 14.97
C ASP A 190 20.74 -10.68 13.67
N ALA A 191 22.02 -10.53 13.30
CA ALA A 191 22.41 -9.89 12.04
C ALA A 191 21.83 -10.62 10.81
N TYR A 192 21.66 -11.93 10.87
CA TYR A 192 21.03 -12.71 9.80
C TYR A 192 19.57 -12.32 9.62
N ASP A 193 18.79 -12.24 10.71
CA ASP A 193 17.39 -11.83 10.65
C ASP A 193 17.26 -10.45 10.01
N MET A 194 18.09 -9.49 10.45
CA MET A 194 18.07 -8.13 9.89
C MET A 194 18.42 -8.09 8.41
N LYS A 195 19.42 -8.88 7.97
CA LYS A 195 19.75 -8.96 6.54
C LYS A 195 18.58 -9.48 5.72
N MET A 196 17.91 -10.54 6.18
CA MET A 196 16.75 -11.10 5.48
C MET A 196 15.57 -10.15 5.48
N VAL A 197 15.28 -9.47 6.59
CA VAL A 197 14.23 -8.45 6.63
C VAL A 197 14.56 -7.28 5.68
N CYS A 198 15.81 -6.83 5.63
CA CYS A 198 16.23 -5.80 4.68
C CYS A 198 16.01 -6.25 3.22
N VAL A 199 16.34 -7.49 2.88
CA VAL A 199 16.06 -8.04 1.54
C VAL A 199 14.56 -8.01 1.26
N ALA A 200 13.73 -8.45 2.21
CA ALA A 200 12.28 -8.47 2.04
C ALA A 200 11.67 -7.09 1.78
N LEU A 201 12.21 -6.04 2.43
CA LEU A 201 11.71 -4.67 2.28
C LEU A 201 12.29 -3.93 1.07
N LEU A 202 13.54 -4.19 0.71
CA LEU A 202 14.24 -3.46 -0.36
C LEU A 202 13.94 -4.02 -1.76
N VAL A 203 13.69 -5.32 -1.91
CA VAL A 203 13.46 -5.90 -3.23
C VAL A 203 12.25 -5.31 -3.95
N PRO A 204 11.07 -5.15 -3.32
CA PRO A 204 9.95 -4.46 -3.96
C PRO A 204 10.30 -3.03 -4.39
N ALA A 205 11.00 -2.29 -3.53
CA ALA A 205 11.42 -0.92 -3.83
C ALA A 205 12.40 -0.85 -5.02
N ILE A 206 13.36 -1.75 -5.07
CA ILE A 206 14.32 -1.87 -6.18
C ILE A 206 13.59 -2.16 -7.50
N CYS A 207 12.66 -3.12 -7.48
CA CYS A 207 11.85 -3.45 -8.66
C CYS A 207 11.01 -2.25 -9.13
N THR A 208 10.37 -1.54 -8.20
CA THR A 208 9.60 -0.33 -8.50
C THR A 208 10.45 0.74 -9.14
N LEU A 209 11.53 1.14 -8.47
CA LEU A 209 12.33 2.30 -8.89
C LEU A 209 13.13 2.02 -10.16
N ILE A 210 13.76 0.84 -10.27
CA ILE A 210 14.49 0.47 -11.48
C ILE A 210 13.54 0.27 -12.66
N GLY A 211 12.41 -0.43 -12.44
CA GLY A 211 11.41 -0.64 -13.49
C GLY A 211 10.86 0.68 -14.01
N THR A 212 10.52 1.60 -13.13
CA THR A 212 10.07 2.96 -13.49
C THR A 212 11.15 3.70 -14.25
N ALA A 213 12.39 3.69 -13.79
CA ALA A 213 13.50 4.38 -14.47
C ALA A 213 13.74 3.83 -15.88
N VAL A 214 13.73 2.51 -16.06
CA VAL A 214 13.90 1.88 -17.38
C VAL A 214 12.74 2.25 -18.30
N ALA A 215 11.50 2.24 -17.81
CA ALA A 215 10.34 2.62 -18.61
C ALA A 215 10.39 4.11 -19.03
N CYS A 216 10.85 5.01 -18.17
CA CYS A 216 10.95 6.43 -18.48
C CYS A 216 12.01 6.78 -19.55
N VAL A 217 13.06 5.94 -19.70
CA VAL A 217 14.15 6.20 -20.67
C VAL A 217 14.00 5.41 -21.97
N THR A 218 13.02 4.50 -22.06
CA THR A 218 12.78 3.69 -23.25
C THR A 218 11.56 4.19 -24.03
N GLU A 219 11.65 4.24 -25.36
CA GLU A 219 10.51 4.58 -26.22
C GLU A 219 9.32 3.63 -26.00
N ALA A 220 9.60 2.34 -25.81
CA ALA A 220 8.56 1.34 -25.56
C ALA A 220 7.81 1.59 -24.24
N GLY A 221 8.46 2.19 -23.25
CA GLY A 221 7.84 2.59 -22.01
C GLY A 221 7.03 3.88 -22.12
N THR A 222 7.59 4.90 -22.78
CA THR A 222 6.96 6.23 -22.88
C THR A 222 5.80 6.28 -23.88
N ASN A 223 5.81 5.45 -24.93
CA ASN A 223 4.74 5.41 -25.93
C ASN A 223 3.41 4.86 -25.41
N ALA A 224 3.41 4.21 -24.26
CA ALA A 224 2.21 3.65 -23.63
C ALA A 224 1.51 4.62 -22.65
N VAL A 225 2.14 5.77 -22.38
CA VAL A 225 1.64 6.79 -21.46
C VAL A 225 0.64 7.67 -22.17
N THR A 226 -0.50 7.95 -21.54
CA THR A 226 -1.54 8.80 -22.14
C THR A 226 -1.35 10.27 -21.81
N SER A 227 -0.75 10.57 -20.68
CA SER A 227 -0.54 11.94 -20.19
C SER A 227 0.94 12.35 -20.27
N SER A 228 1.20 13.61 -20.53
CA SER A 228 2.57 14.14 -20.54
C SER A 228 2.98 14.70 -19.18
N GLY A 229 4.29 14.74 -18.93
CA GLY A 229 4.87 15.38 -17.74
C GLY A 229 4.71 14.58 -16.45
N PRO A 230 4.47 15.24 -15.29
CA PRO A 230 4.43 14.57 -13.98
C PRO A 230 3.32 13.53 -13.85
N HIS A 231 2.17 13.73 -14.48
CA HIS A 231 1.07 12.77 -14.46
C HIS A 231 1.46 11.48 -15.19
N GLY A 232 2.04 11.58 -16.41
CA GLY A 232 2.51 10.40 -17.14
C GLY A 232 3.64 9.65 -16.39
N PHE A 233 4.51 10.36 -15.67
CA PHE A 233 5.46 9.70 -14.76
C PHE A 233 4.74 8.92 -13.66
N THR A 234 3.65 9.47 -13.10
CA THR A 234 2.84 8.80 -12.09
C THR A 234 2.15 7.55 -12.63
N GLU A 235 1.68 7.55 -13.91
CA GLU A 235 1.13 6.37 -14.58
C GLU A 235 2.13 5.19 -14.57
N ILE A 236 3.39 5.49 -14.96
CA ILE A 236 4.48 4.48 -14.98
C ILE A 236 4.82 4.03 -13.55
N LEU A 237 5.06 4.97 -12.64
CA LEU A 237 5.43 4.67 -11.26
C LEU A 237 4.35 3.82 -10.58
N PHE A 238 3.07 4.15 -10.78
CA PHE A 238 1.96 3.41 -10.21
C PHE A 238 1.93 1.95 -10.71
N ALA A 239 2.16 1.72 -12.01
CA ALA A 239 2.17 0.38 -12.57
C ALA A 239 3.26 -0.49 -11.92
N PHE A 240 4.50 0.03 -11.83
CA PHE A 240 5.60 -0.71 -11.20
C PHE A 240 5.42 -0.85 -9.68
N SER A 241 4.92 0.18 -8.97
CA SER A 241 4.59 0.09 -7.54
C SER A 241 3.53 -0.96 -7.28
N SER A 242 2.47 -0.99 -8.10
CA SER A 242 1.36 -1.93 -7.95
C SER A 242 1.80 -3.39 -8.11
N VAL A 243 2.62 -3.70 -9.13
CA VAL A 243 3.06 -5.08 -9.35
C VAL A 243 4.15 -5.51 -8.38
N SER A 244 5.08 -4.62 -8.02
CA SER A 244 6.18 -4.94 -7.10
C SER A 244 5.70 -5.17 -5.68
N ASN A 245 4.68 -4.42 -5.24
CA ASN A 245 4.03 -4.62 -3.94
C ASN A 245 2.84 -5.58 -4.01
N ASN A 246 2.66 -6.28 -5.14
CA ASN A 246 1.62 -7.31 -5.34
C ASN A 246 0.18 -6.81 -5.09
N ASN A 247 -0.09 -5.53 -5.31
CA ASN A 247 -1.42 -4.94 -5.18
C ASN A 247 -2.31 -5.34 -6.38
N GLY A 248 -1.86 -5.04 -7.60
CA GLY A 248 -2.59 -5.38 -8.83
C GLY A 248 -3.57 -4.31 -9.32
N ALA A 249 -3.68 -3.16 -8.63
CA ALA A 249 -4.48 -2.04 -9.11
C ALA A 249 -3.85 -1.43 -10.37
N ALA A 250 -4.70 -1.02 -11.32
CA ALA A 250 -4.31 -0.26 -12.48
C ALA A 250 -4.64 1.23 -12.27
N PHE A 251 -3.76 2.11 -12.70
CA PHE A 251 -3.97 3.56 -12.60
C PHE A 251 -5.11 4.01 -13.52
N GLY A 252 -5.08 3.56 -14.78
CA GLY A 252 -6.13 3.81 -15.77
C GLY A 252 -5.63 4.49 -17.05
N GLY A 253 -4.62 5.33 -16.97
CA GLY A 253 -4.06 6.05 -18.11
C GLY A 253 -3.06 5.23 -18.95
N LEU A 254 -2.36 4.27 -18.34
CA LEU A 254 -1.30 3.52 -18.98
C LEU A 254 -1.84 2.40 -19.91
N ALA A 255 -1.45 2.43 -21.18
CA ALA A 255 -1.71 1.35 -22.14
C ALA A 255 -0.74 0.17 -21.92
N ALA A 256 -0.91 -0.55 -20.81
CA ALA A 256 0.03 -1.59 -20.36
C ALA A 256 0.06 -2.85 -21.24
N ASN A 257 -0.87 -3.03 -22.20
CA ASN A 257 -0.87 -4.18 -23.09
C ASN A 257 0.14 -4.04 -24.22
N SER A 258 1.40 -4.01 -23.88
CA SER A 258 2.52 -4.01 -24.81
C SER A 258 3.54 -5.10 -24.43
N PRO A 259 4.35 -5.61 -25.37
CA PRO A 259 5.38 -6.62 -25.06
C PRO A 259 6.33 -6.15 -23.97
N PHE A 260 6.67 -4.86 -23.93
CA PHE A 260 7.52 -4.26 -22.92
C PHE A 260 6.89 -4.34 -21.52
N TYR A 261 5.70 -3.79 -21.33
CA TYR A 261 5.05 -3.79 -20.00
C TYR A 261 4.63 -5.19 -19.56
N ASN A 262 4.10 -6.02 -20.45
CA ASN A 262 3.75 -7.40 -20.13
C ASN A 262 4.94 -8.18 -19.58
N THR A 263 6.13 -8.00 -20.17
CA THR A 263 7.35 -8.68 -19.72
C THR A 263 7.94 -8.04 -18.48
N ALA A 264 8.13 -6.71 -18.47
CA ALA A 264 8.78 -5.99 -17.38
C ALA A 264 7.97 -6.08 -16.08
N LEU A 265 6.66 -5.82 -16.13
CA LEU A 265 5.79 -5.93 -14.97
C LEU A 265 5.71 -7.38 -14.46
N GLY A 266 5.66 -8.37 -15.36
CA GLY A 266 5.68 -9.79 -15.01
C GLY A 266 6.95 -10.19 -14.26
N ILE A 267 8.12 -9.76 -14.73
CA ILE A 267 9.42 -10.02 -14.08
C ILE A 267 9.46 -9.33 -12.70
N CYS A 268 9.08 -8.05 -12.61
CA CYS A 268 9.05 -7.33 -11.35
C CYS A 268 8.14 -7.99 -10.32
N MET A 269 6.94 -8.40 -10.73
CA MET A 269 6.00 -9.11 -9.87
C MET A 269 6.57 -10.43 -9.35
N TRP A 270 7.17 -11.23 -10.23
CA TRP A 270 7.75 -12.52 -9.88
C TRP A 270 8.94 -12.38 -8.93
N VAL A 271 9.90 -11.51 -9.26
CA VAL A 271 11.10 -11.26 -8.45
C VAL A 271 10.71 -10.73 -7.07
N SER A 272 9.89 -9.69 -7.02
CA SER A 272 9.45 -9.11 -5.76
C SER A 272 8.77 -10.14 -4.87
N ARG A 273 7.83 -10.90 -5.40
CA ARG A 273 7.09 -11.91 -4.64
C ARG A 273 7.98 -13.02 -4.11
N LEU A 274 8.82 -13.59 -4.97
CA LEU A 274 9.68 -14.73 -4.62
C LEU A 274 10.69 -14.34 -3.53
N PHE A 275 11.41 -13.24 -3.72
CA PHE A 275 12.45 -12.82 -2.78
C PHE A 275 11.88 -12.36 -1.44
N THR A 276 10.79 -11.61 -1.44
CA THR A 276 10.14 -11.19 -0.20
C THR A 276 9.67 -12.39 0.62
N MET A 277 8.97 -13.35 -0.01
CA MET A 277 8.48 -14.53 0.70
C MET A 277 9.61 -15.42 1.22
N THR A 278 10.62 -15.69 0.40
CA THR A 278 11.74 -16.55 0.79
C THR A 278 12.57 -15.92 1.91
N ALA A 279 12.79 -14.61 1.86
CA ALA A 279 13.51 -13.89 2.90
C ALA A 279 12.75 -13.93 4.25
N LEU A 280 11.45 -13.69 4.25
CA LEU A 280 10.65 -13.74 5.48
C LEU A 280 10.49 -15.17 6.03
N LEU A 281 10.40 -16.18 5.16
CA LEU A 281 10.45 -17.58 5.58
C LEU A 281 11.81 -17.94 6.20
N ALA A 282 12.91 -17.41 5.67
CA ALA A 282 14.23 -17.59 6.25
C ALA A 282 14.32 -16.96 7.66
N VAL A 283 13.74 -15.75 7.85
CA VAL A 283 13.62 -15.14 9.18
C VAL A 283 12.82 -16.05 10.12
N ALA A 284 11.65 -16.51 9.67
CA ALA A 284 10.80 -17.38 10.48
C ALA A 284 11.52 -18.69 10.90
N GLY A 285 12.25 -19.33 9.96
CA GLY A 285 13.04 -20.52 10.23
C GLY A 285 14.16 -20.27 11.24
N ASN A 286 14.93 -19.17 11.05
CA ASN A 286 15.98 -18.80 12.00
C ASN A 286 15.41 -18.42 13.38
N MET A 287 14.32 -17.69 13.44
CA MET A 287 13.64 -17.38 14.70
C MET A 287 13.06 -18.64 15.36
N ALA A 288 12.57 -19.63 14.60
CA ALA A 288 12.06 -20.88 15.16
C ALA A 288 13.13 -21.68 15.91
N SER A 289 14.36 -21.71 15.41
CA SER A 289 15.49 -22.44 16.02
C SER A 289 16.00 -21.82 17.31
N LYS A 290 15.68 -20.55 17.61
CA LYS A 290 16.19 -19.84 18.79
C LYS A 290 15.41 -20.15 20.05
N PRO A 291 16.09 -20.25 21.22
CA PRO A 291 15.39 -20.43 22.50
C PRO A 291 14.55 -19.20 22.86
N ARG A 292 13.38 -19.43 23.43
CA ARG A 292 12.52 -18.36 23.95
C ARG A 292 12.93 -18.03 25.39
N VAL A 293 13.23 -16.78 25.67
CA VAL A 293 13.52 -16.29 27.01
C VAL A 293 12.27 -15.60 27.56
N THR A 294 11.62 -16.24 28.52
CA THR A 294 10.33 -15.82 29.08
C THR A 294 10.41 -14.68 30.10
N HIS A 295 11.57 -14.49 30.74
CA HIS A 295 11.77 -13.46 31.76
C HIS A 295 13.01 -12.63 31.48
N SER A 296 12.85 -11.54 30.75
CA SER A 296 13.91 -10.55 30.59
C SER A 296 13.33 -9.16 30.89
N ALA A 297 13.67 -8.65 32.06
CA ALA A 297 13.44 -7.23 32.42
C ALA A 297 14.13 -6.25 31.45
N GLN A 298 14.88 -6.78 30.47
CA GLN A 298 15.64 -6.04 29.46
C GLN A 298 14.94 -5.97 28.08
N GLY A 299 13.77 -6.61 27.90
CA GLY A 299 13.01 -6.55 26.64
C GLY A 299 12.26 -5.22 26.49
N ILE A 300 12.06 -4.81 25.23
CA ILE A 300 11.15 -3.71 24.90
C ILE A 300 9.73 -4.29 24.90
N SER A 301 8.81 -3.63 25.60
CA SER A 301 7.39 -4.02 25.55
C SER A 301 6.81 -3.71 24.17
N THR A 302 6.22 -4.72 23.53
CA THR A 302 5.59 -4.64 22.21
C THR A 302 4.05 -4.60 22.29
N ASP A 303 3.49 -4.54 23.50
CA ASP A 303 2.06 -4.69 23.77
C ASP A 303 1.34 -3.40 24.16
N GLY A 304 1.91 -2.24 23.86
CA GLY A 304 1.36 -0.93 24.25
C GLY A 304 1.21 0.06 23.10
N PRO A 305 0.40 1.13 23.29
CA PRO A 305 0.18 2.14 22.27
C PRO A 305 1.47 2.90 21.87
N VAL A 306 2.43 2.98 22.76
CA VAL A 306 3.75 3.57 22.47
C VAL A 306 4.48 2.76 21.41
N PHE A 307 4.45 1.43 21.49
CA PHE A 307 5.02 0.56 20.47
C PHE A 307 4.32 0.76 19.13
N SER A 308 2.97 0.85 19.12
CA SER A 308 2.21 1.12 17.89
C SER A 308 2.65 2.41 17.21
N LEU A 309 2.83 3.50 17.98
CA LEU A 309 3.27 4.78 17.43
C LEU A 309 4.69 4.71 16.87
N ILE A 310 5.60 4.05 17.57
CA ILE A 310 6.98 3.89 17.10
C ILE A 310 7.03 2.99 15.86
N PHE A 311 6.26 1.92 15.86
CA PHE A 311 6.13 1.03 14.70
C PHE A 311 5.65 1.80 13.46
N ILE A 312 4.61 2.64 13.60
CA ILE A 312 4.11 3.50 12.53
C ILE A 312 5.20 4.48 12.09
N LEU A 313 5.86 5.15 13.03
CA LEU A 313 6.92 6.10 12.72
C LEU A 313 8.02 5.46 11.90
N VAL A 314 8.47 4.27 12.29
CA VAL A 314 9.50 3.51 11.55
C VAL A 314 9.00 3.15 10.14
N ALA A 315 7.76 2.67 10.01
CA ALA A 315 7.18 2.33 8.71
C ALA A 315 7.10 3.55 7.78
N VAL A 316 6.61 4.67 8.29
CA VAL A 316 6.48 5.93 7.54
C VAL A 316 7.85 6.49 7.15
N VAL A 317 8.82 6.51 8.07
CA VAL A 317 10.18 7.00 7.80
C VAL A 317 10.86 6.14 6.73
N ILE A 318 10.78 4.82 6.81
CA ILE A 318 11.35 3.93 5.79
C ILE A 318 10.70 4.18 4.43
N SER A 319 9.38 4.27 4.38
CA SER A 319 8.65 4.53 3.14
C SER A 319 9.02 5.89 2.53
N ILE A 320 9.07 6.95 3.35
CA ILE A 320 9.47 8.29 2.91
C ILE A 320 10.88 8.28 2.35
N ILE A 321 11.86 7.72 3.06
CA ILE A 321 13.25 7.68 2.59
C ILE A 321 13.35 6.91 1.26
N THR A 322 12.56 5.86 1.10
CA THR A 322 12.60 4.99 -0.08
C THR A 322 11.94 5.62 -1.30
N TYR A 323 10.75 6.20 -1.14
CA TYR A 323 9.89 6.57 -2.28
C TYR A 323 9.67 8.07 -2.46
N LEU A 324 9.97 8.92 -1.46
CA LEU A 324 9.76 10.36 -1.55
C LEU A 324 10.39 11.01 -2.80
N PRO A 325 11.61 10.62 -3.24
CA PRO A 325 12.18 11.19 -4.47
C PRO A 325 11.30 10.93 -5.71
N ALA A 326 10.76 9.71 -5.84
CA ALA A 326 9.88 9.36 -6.95
C ALA A 326 8.50 10.04 -6.83
N LEU A 327 7.89 10.01 -5.64
CA LEU A 327 6.62 10.71 -5.38
C LEU A 327 6.72 12.22 -5.62
N SER A 328 7.89 12.80 -5.37
CA SER A 328 8.14 14.22 -5.62
C SER A 328 8.09 14.58 -7.09
N LEU A 329 8.56 13.69 -7.98
CA LEU A 329 8.56 13.91 -9.43
C LEU A 329 7.18 13.76 -10.07
N GLY A 330 6.31 12.97 -9.48
CA GLY A 330 4.93 12.74 -9.94
C GLY A 330 3.90 13.58 -9.17
N PRO A 331 3.20 12.97 -8.19
CA PRO A 331 2.02 13.59 -7.56
C PRO A 331 2.31 14.95 -6.90
N VAL A 332 3.50 15.15 -6.31
CA VAL A 332 3.82 16.41 -5.63
C VAL A 332 3.99 17.55 -6.62
N VAL A 333 4.80 17.36 -7.67
CA VAL A 333 4.99 18.40 -8.72
C VAL A 333 3.69 18.66 -9.45
N GLU A 334 2.91 17.63 -9.75
CA GLU A 334 1.59 17.78 -10.36
C GLU A 334 0.65 18.60 -9.47
N GLY A 335 0.60 18.34 -8.16
CA GLY A 335 -0.19 19.11 -7.21
C GLY A 335 0.25 20.57 -7.11
N ILE A 336 1.55 20.83 -7.11
CA ILE A 336 2.09 22.20 -7.12
C ILE A 336 1.67 22.93 -8.40
N ARG A 337 1.77 22.30 -9.57
CA ARG A 337 1.36 22.88 -10.85
C ARG A 337 -0.14 23.16 -10.90
N LEU A 338 -0.96 22.23 -10.40
CA LEU A 338 -2.41 22.35 -10.44
C LEU A 338 -2.95 23.47 -9.52
N PHE A 339 -2.38 23.64 -8.34
CA PHE A 339 -2.94 24.55 -7.32
C PHE A 339 -2.16 25.87 -7.19
N TRP A 340 -0.88 25.91 -7.56
CA TRP A 340 -0.02 27.10 -7.43
C TRP A 340 0.74 27.50 -8.69
N GLY A 341 0.82 26.64 -9.68
CA GLY A 341 1.33 27.00 -11.00
C GLY A 341 0.25 27.77 -11.71
N GLY A 342 0.35 29.11 -11.73
CA GLY A 342 -0.51 29.92 -12.58
C GLY A 342 -0.48 29.39 -14.01
N ALA A 343 -1.66 29.34 -14.65
CA ALA A 343 -1.88 28.88 -16.00
C ALA A 343 -0.97 29.58 -17.03
#